data_6383cc268532cabd759bec521ba787a8
#
_entry.id   6383cc268532cabd759bec521ba787a8
#
_cell.length_a   1.000
_cell.length_b   1.000
_cell.length_c   1.000
_cell.angle_alpha   90.00
_cell.angle_beta   90.00
_cell.angle_gamma   90.00
#
_symmetry.space_group_name_H-M   'P 1'
#
loop_
_entity.id
_entity.type
_entity.pdbx_description
1 polymer ?
#
loop_
_entity_poly.entity_id
_entity_poly.type
_entity_poly.pdbx_seq_one_letter_code
_entity_poly.pdbx_strand_id
1 'polypeptide(L)'
;MEYGIYQCKDENNIPVYIGSSGVILEKLEKNHRNYYLYSDGYESKFRKNLKEKGKNWTFEWILKPMRCTQKGIEIIEGAFIRFANPLYNKDHYPVKSSIKYGRYN
;
A
#
# COMPACT_ATOMS: atom_id res chain seq x y z
N MET A 1 -0.15 -6.40 18.50
CA MET A 1 0.66 -6.34 17.29
C MET A 1 0.98 -4.92 16.92
N GLU A 2 2.05 -4.74 16.18
CA GLU A 2 2.45 -3.41 15.71
C GLU A 2 2.22 -3.29 14.22
N TYR A 3 1.62 -2.20 13.81
CA TYR A 3 1.38 -1.89 12.40
C TYR A 3 1.78 -0.45 12.12
N GLY A 4 2.30 -0.22 10.92
CA GLY A 4 2.62 1.11 10.44
C GLY A 4 1.96 1.39 9.11
N ILE A 5 2.08 2.62 8.66
CA ILE A 5 1.61 3.06 7.34
C ILE A 5 2.83 3.41 6.50
N TYR A 6 2.94 2.80 5.34
CA TYR A 6 4.04 3.08 4.43
C TYR A 6 3.52 3.69 3.14
N GLN A 7 4.43 4.31 2.40
CA GLN A 7 4.13 4.78 1.05
C GLN A 7 5.27 4.40 0.11
N CYS A 8 4.91 4.21 -1.15
CA CYS A 8 5.86 4.12 -2.23
C CYS A 8 5.77 5.41 -3.03
N LYS A 9 6.90 6.06 -3.27
CA LYS A 9 6.99 7.30 -4.06
C LYS A 9 7.75 7.04 -5.33
N ASP A 10 7.34 7.71 -6.42
CA ASP A 10 8.07 7.60 -7.68
C ASP A 10 9.34 8.47 -7.65
N GLU A 11 10.05 8.50 -8.76
CA GLU A 11 11.31 9.26 -8.88
C GLU A 11 11.09 10.77 -8.77
N ASN A 12 9.87 11.24 -8.92
CA ASN A 12 9.50 12.64 -8.74
C ASN A 12 9.01 12.94 -7.32
N ASN A 13 9.22 11.99 -6.42
CA ASN A 13 8.83 12.11 -5.02
C ASN A 13 7.31 12.19 -4.79
N ILE A 14 6.55 11.65 -5.72
CA ILE A 14 5.09 11.64 -5.65
C ILE A 14 4.60 10.29 -5.13
N PRO A 15 3.75 10.25 -4.09
CA PRO A 15 3.21 8.99 -3.60
C PRO A 15 2.36 8.32 -4.67
N VAL A 16 2.69 7.06 -4.96
CA VAL A 16 1.94 6.26 -5.93
C VAL A 16 1.17 5.13 -5.27
N TYR A 17 1.52 4.78 -4.04
CA TYR A 17 0.83 3.73 -3.31
C TYR A 17 1.01 3.90 -1.80
N ILE A 18 -0.06 3.68 -1.04
CA ILE A 18 -0.05 3.70 0.43
C ILE A 18 -0.63 2.39 0.93
N GLY A 19 -0.02 1.82 1.95
CA GLY A 19 -0.50 0.60 2.57
C GLY A 19 -0.16 0.54 4.04
N SER A 20 -0.59 -0.54 4.70
CA SER A 20 -0.26 -0.80 6.08
C SER A 20 0.43 -2.15 6.20
N SER A 21 1.30 -2.29 7.19
CA SER A 21 2.04 -3.53 7.37
C SER A 21 2.59 -3.66 8.78
N GLY A 22 2.70 -4.91 9.23
CA GLY A 22 3.38 -5.24 10.48
C GLY A 22 4.80 -5.77 10.28
N VAL A 23 5.30 -5.82 9.03
CA VAL A 23 6.66 -6.30 8.75
C VAL A 23 7.60 -5.14 8.50
N ILE A 24 8.89 -5.42 8.59
CA ILE A 24 9.91 -4.39 8.34
C ILE A 24 9.85 -3.93 6.88
N LEU A 25 10.23 -2.68 6.67
CA LEU A 25 10.07 -2.02 5.38
C LEU A 25 10.84 -2.73 4.26
N GLU A 26 12.05 -3.20 4.54
CA GLU A 26 12.86 -3.90 3.54
C GLU A 26 12.19 -5.17 3.04
N LYS A 27 11.60 -5.92 3.94
CA LYS A 27 10.90 -7.16 3.59
C LYS A 27 9.64 -6.86 2.81
N LEU A 28 8.94 -5.81 3.21
CA LEU A 28 7.74 -5.36 2.52
C LEU A 28 8.05 -4.95 1.09
N GLU A 29 9.08 -4.16 0.89
CA GLU A 29 9.51 -3.73 -0.44
C GLU A 29 9.88 -4.93 -1.30
N LYS A 30 10.64 -5.87 -0.76
CA LYS A 30 11.04 -7.07 -1.46
C LYS A 30 9.83 -7.87 -1.93
N ASN A 31 8.84 -8.01 -1.08
CA ASN A 31 7.61 -8.74 -1.43
C ASN A 31 6.87 -8.06 -2.58
N HIS A 32 6.72 -6.75 -2.52
CA HIS A 32 6.05 -6.02 -3.58
C HIS A 32 6.79 -6.11 -4.91
N ARG A 33 8.13 -6.06 -4.89
CA ARG A 33 8.93 -6.10 -6.11
C ARG A 33 8.98 -7.48 -6.74
N ASN A 34 8.80 -8.54 -5.95
CA ASN A 34 8.96 -9.91 -6.43
C ASN A 34 7.66 -10.58 -6.86
N TYR A 35 6.51 -10.03 -6.49
CA TYR A 35 5.24 -10.69 -6.76
C TYR A 35 4.27 -9.76 -7.48
N TYR A 36 3.65 -10.28 -8.53
CA TYR A 36 2.62 -9.55 -9.27
C TYR A 36 1.26 -9.58 -8.60
N LEU A 37 0.97 -10.72 -7.95
CA LEU A 37 -0.36 -10.94 -7.40
C LEU A 37 -0.35 -10.76 -5.90
N TYR A 38 -1.47 -10.31 -5.37
CA TYR A 38 -1.71 -10.36 -3.94
C TYR A 38 -2.03 -11.80 -3.53
N SER A 39 -1.98 -12.08 -2.24
CA SER A 39 -2.20 -13.42 -1.70
C SER A 39 -3.56 -14.01 -2.07
N ASP A 40 -4.54 -13.17 -2.40
CA ASP A 40 -5.86 -13.61 -2.83
C ASP A 40 -5.95 -13.86 -4.35
N GLY A 41 -4.82 -13.81 -5.04
CA GLY A 41 -4.78 -14.03 -6.49
C GLY A 41 -5.13 -12.81 -7.32
N TYR A 42 -5.35 -11.67 -6.68
CA TYR A 42 -5.72 -10.46 -7.36
C TYR A 42 -4.53 -9.81 -8.05
N GLU A 43 -4.66 -9.48 -9.34
CA GLU A 43 -3.58 -8.80 -10.07
C GLU A 43 -3.40 -7.39 -9.53
N SER A 44 -2.15 -7.05 -9.19
CA SER A 44 -1.80 -5.75 -8.65
C SER A 44 -1.16 -4.88 -9.71
N LYS A 45 -1.87 -3.83 -10.13
CA LYS A 45 -1.30 -2.85 -11.05
C LYS A 45 -0.10 -2.14 -10.43
N PHE A 46 -0.15 -1.89 -9.12
CA PHE A 46 0.98 -1.31 -8.42
C PHE A 46 2.23 -2.16 -8.56
N ARG A 47 2.12 -3.45 -8.23
CA ARG A 47 3.26 -4.36 -8.28
C ARG A 47 3.79 -4.55 -9.69
N LYS A 48 2.90 -4.61 -10.65
CA LYS A 48 3.27 -4.73 -12.05
C LYS A 48 4.07 -3.52 -12.51
N ASN A 49 3.58 -2.32 -12.23
CA ASN A 49 4.27 -1.10 -12.62
C ASN A 49 5.57 -0.90 -11.84
N LEU A 50 5.59 -1.28 -10.57
CA LEU A 50 6.80 -1.25 -9.76
C LEU A 50 7.90 -2.08 -10.41
N LYS A 51 7.56 -3.26 -10.89
CA LYS A 51 8.50 -4.15 -11.55
C LYS A 51 8.97 -3.61 -12.89
N GLU A 52 8.06 -3.03 -13.67
CA GLU A 52 8.36 -2.59 -15.03
C GLU A 52 9.09 -1.24 -15.07
N LYS A 53 8.73 -0.31 -14.19
CA LYS A 53 9.29 1.04 -14.23
C LYS A 53 9.63 1.65 -12.89
N GLY A 54 9.47 0.88 -11.81
CA GLY A 54 9.66 1.38 -10.46
C GLY A 54 11.05 1.18 -9.87
N LYS A 55 12.07 1.03 -10.70
CA LYS A 55 13.43 0.78 -10.23
C LYS A 55 13.91 1.84 -9.25
N ASN A 56 13.59 3.08 -9.51
CA ASN A 56 14.02 4.22 -8.69
C ASN A 56 12.94 4.71 -7.73
N TRP A 57 11.83 3.96 -7.60
CA TRP A 57 10.81 4.29 -6.62
C TRP A 57 11.28 3.87 -5.24
N THR A 58 10.85 4.62 -4.21
CA THR A 58 11.30 4.40 -2.84
C THR A 58 10.14 4.11 -1.91
N PHE A 59 10.40 3.25 -0.93
CA PHE A 59 9.43 2.93 0.13
C PHE A 59 9.88 3.61 1.42
N GLU A 60 8.92 4.17 2.14
CA GLU A 60 9.21 4.79 3.43
C GLU A 60 7.98 4.70 4.35
N TRP A 61 8.23 4.80 5.65
CA TRP A 61 7.12 4.89 6.60
C TRP A 61 6.57 6.30 6.62
N ILE A 62 5.23 6.42 6.51
CA ILE A 62 4.53 7.65 6.86
C ILE A 62 4.32 7.65 8.37
N LEU A 63 3.92 6.50 8.90
CA LEU A 63 3.70 6.28 10.32
C LEU A 63 4.43 5.00 10.70
N LYS A 64 5.46 5.11 11.54
CA LYS A 64 6.22 3.95 11.96
C LYS A 64 5.34 2.96 12.72
N PRO A 65 5.67 1.68 12.68
CA PRO A 65 4.85 0.67 13.37
C PRO A 65 4.61 1.03 14.83
N MET A 66 3.36 0.92 15.25
CA MET A 66 2.94 1.19 16.60
C MET A 66 1.96 0.12 17.04
N ARG A 67 1.81 -0.01 18.35
CA ARG A 67 0.87 -0.98 18.91
C ARG A 67 -0.55 -0.53 18.62
N CYS A 68 -1.28 -1.36 17.89
CA CYS A 68 -2.66 -1.04 17.50
C CYS A 68 -3.33 -2.30 16.96
N THR A 69 -4.64 -2.19 16.72
CA THR A 69 -5.38 -3.27 16.08
C THR A 69 -5.27 -3.13 14.57
N GLN A 70 -5.45 -4.24 13.87
CA GLN A 70 -5.48 -4.23 12.41
C GLN A 70 -6.58 -3.32 11.90
N LYS A 71 -7.76 -3.38 12.51
CA LYS A 71 -8.88 -2.52 12.12
C LYS A 71 -8.56 -1.06 12.31
N GLY A 72 -7.91 -0.71 13.43
CA GLY A 72 -7.53 0.67 13.69
C GLY A 72 -6.56 1.21 12.67
N ILE A 73 -5.53 0.43 12.31
CA ILE A 73 -4.56 0.90 11.33
C ILE A 73 -5.18 0.98 9.93
N GLU A 74 -6.12 0.10 9.61
CA GLU A 74 -6.81 0.17 8.31
C GLU A 74 -7.64 1.43 8.17
N ILE A 75 -8.25 1.90 9.25
CA ILE A 75 -9.00 3.16 9.24
C ILE A 75 -8.04 4.33 8.96
N ILE A 76 -6.89 4.34 9.62
CA ILE A 76 -5.88 5.37 9.42
C ILE A 76 -5.32 5.32 8.00
N GLU A 77 -5.03 4.11 7.52
CA GLU A 77 -4.59 3.90 6.14
C GLU A 77 -5.59 4.49 5.14
N GLY A 78 -6.87 4.20 5.33
CA GLY A 78 -7.92 4.72 4.46
C GLY A 78 -7.97 6.25 4.44
N ALA A 79 -7.72 6.89 5.59
CA ALA A 79 -7.68 8.34 5.67
C ALA A 79 -6.50 8.91 4.86
N PHE A 80 -5.32 8.29 4.97
CA PHE A 80 -4.15 8.71 4.18
C PHE A 80 -4.39 8.51 2.69
N ILE A 81 -4.99 7.40 2.30
CA ILE A 81 -5.30 7.12 0.90
C ILE A 81 -6.24 8.17 0.33
N ARG A 82 -7.30 8.52 1.07
CA ARG A 82 -8.25 9.53 0.62
C ARG A 82 -7.60 10.91 0.49
N PHE A 83 -6.72 11.24 1.42
CA PHE A 83 -6.04 12.53 1.41
C PHE A 83 -5.04 12.63 0.26
N ALA A 84 -4.17 11.65 0.12
CA ALA A 84 -3.09 11.67 -0.87
C ALA A 84 -3.55 11.23 -2.26
N ASN A 85 -4.60 10.43 -2.33
CA ASN A 85 -5.18 9.90 -3.57
C ASN A 85 -4.12 9.28 -4.49
N PRO A 86 -3.32 8.30 -4.01
CA PRO A 86 -2.26 7.73 -4.83
C PRO A 86 -2.82 6.98 -6.02
N LEU A 87 -2.08 7.00 -7.13
CA LEU A 87 -2.54 6.43 -8.39
C LEU A 87 -2.95 4.95 -8.28
N TYR A 88 -2.10 4.14 -7.65
CA TYR A 88 -2.32 2.69 -7.67
C TYR A 88 -3.21 2.17 -6.55
N ASN A 89 -3.59 3.01 -5.61
CA ASN A 89 -4.58 2.61 -4.62
C ASN A 89 -5.98 2.54 -5.23
N LYS A 90 -6.29 3.40 -6.18
CA LYS A 90 -7.56 3.35 -6.90
C LYS A 90 -7.68 2.04 -7.66
N ASP A 91 -6.60 1.65 -8.32
CA ASP A 91 -6.59 0.44 -9.13
C ASP A 91 -6.62 -0.82 -8.28
N HIS A 92 -6.22 -0.71 -7.02
CA HIS A 92 -6.22 -1.82 -6.10
C HIS A 92 -7.59 -2.08 -5.49
N TYR A 93 -8.49 -1.10 -5.47
CA TYR A 93 -9.81 -1.24 -4.87
C TYR A 93 -10.92 -1.45 -5.87
N PRO A 94 -10.86 -2.44 -6.67
CA PRO A 94 -12.02 -2.82 -7.42
C PRO A 94 -13.01 -3.49 -6.46
N VAL A 95 -14.06 -3.93 -7.01
CA VAL A 95 -15.25 -4.45 -6.35
C VAL A 95 -15.00 -5.12 -4.99
N LYS A 96 -14.01 -5.98 -4.93
CA LYS A 96 -13.75 -6.79 -3.73
C LYS A 96 -13.43 -5.93 -2.52
N SER A 97 -12.55 -4.96 -2.67
CA SER A 97 -12.17 -4.11 -1.57
C SER A 97 -13.29 -3.18 -1.15
N SER A 98 -14.05 -2.65 -2.09
CA SER A 98 -15.16 -1.78 -1.77
C SER A 98 -16.24 -2.53 -0.98
N ILE A 99 -16.49 -3.78 -1.30
CA ILE A 99 -17.42 -4.60 -0.54
C ILE A 99 -16.91 -4.84 0.87
N LYS A 100 -15.63 -5.18 0.97
CA LYS A 100 -15.03 -5.56 2.25
C LYS A 100 -14.91 -4.39 3.21
N TYR A 101 -14.48 -3.26 2.70
CA TYR A 101 -14.11 -2.13 3.55
C TYR A 101 -15.16 -1.03 3.61
N GLY A 102 -15.93 -0.86 2.58
CA GLY A 102 -16.93 0.19 2.52
C GLY A 102 -16.38 1.60 2.52
N ARG A 103 -15.25 1.82 3.17
CA ARG A 103 -14.66 3.15 3.37
C ARG A 103 -14.06 3.74 2.11
N TYR A 104 -13.90 2.95 1.08
CA TYR A 104 -13.33 3.40 -0.18
C TYR A 104 -14.37 3.81 -1.21
N ASN A 105 -15.59 3.73 -0.84
CA ASN A 105 -16.69 4.11 -1.72
C ASN A 105 -17.03 5.58 -1.56
#